data_993a1f8c314083a8ed31cb1a789bb4d6
#
_entry.id   993a1f8c314083a8ed31cb1a789bb4d6
#
_cell.length_a   1.000
_cell.length_b   1.000
_cell.length_c   1.000
_cell.angle_alpha   90.00
_cell.angle_beta   90.00
_cell.angle_gamma   90.00
#
_symmetry.space_group_name_H-M   'P 1'
#
loop_
_entity.id
_entity.type
_entity.pdbx_description
1 polymer ?
#
loop_
_entity_poly.entity_id
_entity_poly.type
_entity_poly.pdbx_seq_one_letter_code
_entity_poly.pdbx_strand_id
1 'polypeptide(L)'
;MRPKKVILCVDNNEQTLSVRTFLLETRGYRVLTATTSQAALEVLERTVPGTMDLLITDLLMPGMDGNELVRRAKQMHPMLPALIVSGSVAAYDRALAADAFLPKGAGTAAELLEKIRVLVARKRGPKKHMPAPTYAPQVQGQSGQSGSAENMPMKHQIAS
;
A
#
# COMPACT_ATOMS: atom_id res chain seq x y z
N MET A 1 10.39 28.13 3.83
CA MET A 1 10.76 26.85 4.44
C MET A 1 9.78 25.76 4.04
N ARG A 2 10.26 24.63 3.63
CA ARG A 2 9.39 23.54 3.20
C ARG A 2 8.87 22.73 4.37
N PRO A 3 7.60 22.37 4.36
CA PRO A 3 7.09 21.46 5.37
C PRO A 3 7.82 20.11 5.26
N LYS A 4 7.98 19.45 6.39
CA LYS A 4 8.55 18.12 6.39
C LYS A 4 7.59 17.15 5.75
N LYS A 5 8.13 16.14 5.07
CA LYS A 5 7.32 15.02 4.60
C LYS A 5 6.87 14.17 5.79
N VAL A 6 5.63 13.73 5.76
CA VAL A 6 5.02 13.00 6.85
C VAL A 6 4.88 11.54 6.48
N ILE A 7 5.39 10.67 7.35
CA ILE A 7 5.40 9.23 7.12
C ILE A 7 4.65 8.53 8.25
N LEU A 8 3.74 7.65 7.91
CA LEU A 8 3.07 6.79 8.89
C LEU A 8 3.75 5.42 8.86
N CYS A 9 4.32 5.04 10.00
CA CYS A 9 5.01 3.75 10.15
C CYS A 9 4.15 2.82 10.99
N VAL A 10 3.92 1.61 10.49
CA VAL A 10 3.06 0.62 11.14
C VAL A 10 3.83 -0.68 11.30
N ASP A 11 3.93 -1.15 12.53
CA ASP A 11 4.59 -2.41 12.85
C ASP A 11 4.15 -2.81 14.25
N ASN A 12 3.83 -4.07 14.46
CA ASN A 12 3.42 -4.51 15.79
C ASN A 12 4.59 -4.64 16.76
N ASN A 13 5.82 -4.46 16.28
CA ASN A 13 7.01 -4.47 17.12
C ASN A 13 7.40 -3.02 17.44
N GLU A 14 7.18 -2.62 18.68
CA GLU A 14 7.43 -1.23 19.09
C GLU A 14 8.89 -0.84 18.99
N GLN A 15 9.79 -1.81 19.20
CA GLN A 15 11.21 -1.52 19.10
C GLN A 15 11.61 -1.20 17.66
N THR A 16 11.05 -1.96 16.72
CA THR A 16 11.28 -1.68 15.30
C THR A 16 10.78 -0.28 14.96
N LEU A 17 9.59 0.08 15.48
CA LEU A 17 9.06 1.43 15.22
C LEU A 17 9.96 2.51 15.81
N SER A 18 10.47 2.30 17.02
CA SER A 18 11.34 3.29 17.65
C SER A 18 12.61 3.52 16.84
N VAL A 19 13.25 2.44 16.39
CA VAL A 19 14.46 2.54 15.61
C VAL A 19 14.19 3.24 14.27
N ARG A 20 13.10 2.84 13.61
CA ARG A 20 12.76 3.43 12.33
C ARG A 20 12.40 4.90 12.47
N THR A 21 11.65 5.24 13.51
CA THR A 21 11.29 6.63 13.77
C THR A 21 12.53 7.48 13.95
N PHE A 22 13.47 7.01 14.80
CA PHE A 22 14.70 7.76 15.01
C PHE A 22 15.44 7.97 13.71
N LEU A 23 15.59 6.89 12.94
CA LEU A 23 16.31 6.98 11.66
C LEU A 23 15.67 8.00 10.72
N LEU A 24 14.36 7.96 10.59
CA LEU A 24 13.66 8.84 9.66
C LEU A 24 13.67 10.28 10.14
N GLU A 25 13.51 10.49 11.44
CA GLU A 25 13.52 11.86 11.96
C GLU A 25 14.88 12.51 11.80
N THR A 26 15.98 11.74 11.90
CA THR A 26 17.30 12.30 11.65
C THR A 26 17.49 12.72 10.20
N ARG A 27 16.62 12.26 9.30
CA ARG A 27 16.67 12.64 7.89
C ARG A 27 15.67 13.73 7.56
N GLY A 28 15.01 14.29 8.56
CA GLY A 28 14.11 15.43 8.36
C GLY A 28 12.68 15.06 8.08
N TYR A 29 12.30 13.79 8.25
CA TYR A 29 10.90 13.39 8.10
C TYR A 29 10.16 13.56 9.41
N ARG A 30 8.85 13.76 9.30
CA ARG A 30 7.97 13.71 10.46
C ARG A 30 7.32 12.34 10.46
N VAL A 31 7.35 11.66 11.61
CA VAL A 31 6.91 10.27 11.68
C VAL A 31 5.76 10.12 12.67
N LEU A 32 4.71 9.48 12.20
CA LEU A 32 3.61 9.01 13.04
C LEU A 32 3.71 7.49 13.10
N THR A 33 3.32 6.89 14.20
CA THR A 33 3.44 5.45 14.36
C THR A 33 2.12 4.83 14.77
N ALA A 34 1.93 3.56 14.40
CA ALA A 34 0.81 2.76 14.84
C ALA A 34 1.31 1.33 15.02
N THR A 35 0.81 0.65 16.05
CA THR A 35 1.23 -0.72 16.32
C THR A 35 0.25 -1.75 15.78
N THR A 36 -0.89 -1.31 15.25
CA THR A 36 -1.87 -2.19 14.64
C THR A 36 -2.38 -1.55 13.36
N SER A 37 -2.90 -2.39 12.46
CA SER A 37 -3.52 -1.89 11.23
C SER A 37 -4.73 -1.03 11.56
N GLN A 38 -5.51 -1.40 12.57
CA GLN A 38 -6.68 -0.62 12.93
C GLN A 38 -6.29 0.78 13.40
N ALA A 39 -5.25 0.88 14.24
CA ALA A 39 -4.78 2.19 14.70
C ALA A 39 -4.28 3.03 13.53
N ALA A 40 -3.61 2.39 12.56
CA ALA A 40 -3.14 3.08 11.37
C ALA A 40 -4.30 3.66 10.57
N LEU A 41 -5.36 2.88 10.39
CA LEU A 41 -6.54 3.37 9.67
C LEU A 41 -7.19 4.53 10.41
N GLU A 42 -7.21 4.50 11.73
CA GLU A 42 -7.76 5.61 12.50
C GLU A 42 -6.96 6.88 12.29
N VAL A 43 -5.64 6.77 12.20
CA VAL A 43 -4.80 7.93 11.90
C VAL A 43 -5.16 8.48 10.52
N LEU A 44 -5.31 7.59 9.53
CA LEU A 44 -5.61 8.02 8.17
C LEU A 44 -7.00 8.64 8.06
N GLU A 45 -7.96 8.16 8.84
CA GLU A 45 -9.30 8.74 8.85
C GLU A 45 -9.29 10.19 9.31
N ARG A 46 -8.37 10.54 10.20
CA ARG A 46 -8.26 11.90 10.73
C ARG A 46 -7.32 12.77 9.92
N THR A 47 -6.70 12.20 8.89
CA THR A 47 -5.71 12.90 8.09
C THR A 47 -6.35 13.42 6.82
N VAL A 48 -6.12 14.69 6.52
CA VAL A 48 -6.60 15.26 5.27
C VAL A 48 -5.87 14.62 4.10
N PRO A 49 -6.59 14.10 3.10
CA PRO A 49 -5.92 13.48 1.95
C PRO A 49 -4.92 14.44 1.32
N GLY A 50 -3.75 13.92 1.00
CA GLY A 50 -2.69 14.71 0.42
C GLY A 50 -1.67 15.22 1.42
N THR A 51 -1.95 15.10 2.72
CA THR A 51 -1.00 15.57 3.74
C THR A 51 -0.14 14.46 4.30
N MET A 52 -0.52 13.20 4.11
CA MET A 52 0.34 12.07 4.44
C MET A 52 1.15 11.70 3.20
N ASP A 53 2.46 11.60 3.34
CA ASP A 53 3.34 11.44 2.18
C ASP A 53 3.74 10.00 1.92
N LEU A 54 3.65 9.13 2.91
CA LEU A 54 4.05 7.74 2.73
C LEU A 54 3.50 6.89 3.87
N LEU A 55 3.06 5.69 3.53
CA LEU A 55 2.71 4.64 4.50
C LEU A 55 3.77 3.56 4.41
N ILE A 56 4.38 3.22 5.55
CA ILE A 56 5.30 2.09 5.64
C ILE A 56 4.67 1.09 6.61
N THR A 57 4.50 -0.15 6.19
CA THR A 57 3.90 -1.15 7.05
C THR A 57 4.60 -2.49 6.92
N ASP A 58 4.66 -3.22 8.04
CA ASP A 58 5.00 -4.64 8.00
C ASP A 58 3.86 -5.37 7.29
N LEU A 59 4.19 -6.48 6.66
CA LEU A 59 3.16 -7.32 6.03
C LEU A 59 2.48 -8.20 7.07
N LEU A 60 3.27 -8.87 7.89
CA LEU A 60 2.73 -9.87 8.83
C LEU A 60 2.40 -9.23 10.15
N MET A 61 1.13 -8.99 10.37
CA MET A 61 0.62 -8.40 11.59
C MET A 61 -0.63 -9.17 12.02
N PRO A 62 -0.88 -9.27 13.33
CA PRO A 62 -2.09 -9.93 13.80
C PRO A 62 -3.33 -9.23 13.26
N GLY A 63 -4.32 -10.00 12.90
CA GLY A 63 -5.57 -9.47 12.35
C GLY A 63 -5.40 -9.08 10.90
N MET A 64 -5.51 -7.81 10.61
CA MET A 64 -5.39 -7.31 9.23
C MET A 64 -3.92 -7.21 8.84
N ASP A 65 -3.51 -7.88 7.78
CA ASP A 65 -2.12 -7.81 7.35
C ASP A 65 -1.83 -6.51 6.61
N GLY A 66 -0.53 -6.29 6.32
CA GLY A 66 -0.10 -5.04 5.71
C GLY A 66 -0.65 -4.82 4.31
N ASN A 67 -0.87 -5.89 3.56
CA ASN A 67 -1.41 -5.73 2.21
C ASN A 67 -2.85 -5.22 2.25
N GLU A 68 -3.65 -5.78 3.15
CA GLU A 68 -5.03 -5.30 3.31
C GLU A 68 -5.06 -3.89 3.87
N LEU A 69 -4.14 -3.57 4.79
CA LEU A 69 -4.03 -2.20 5.30
C LEU A 69 -3.76 -1.23 4.15
N VAL A 70 -2.81 -1.57 3.27
CA VAL A 70 -2.50 -0.70 2.14
C VAL A 70 -3.71 -0.53 1.23
N ARG A 71 -4.43 -1.63 0.96
CA ARG A 71 -5.61 -1.54 0.11
C ARG A 71 -6.63 -0.56 0.69
N ARG A 72 -6.90 -0.67 1.98
CA ARG A 72 -7.87 0.21 2.65
C ARG A 72 -7.36 1.63 2.74
N ALA A 73 -6.05 1.79 3.00
CA ALA A 73 -5.46 3.12 3.06
C ALA A 73 -5.62 3.84 1.72
N LYS A 74 -5.41 3.13 0.62
CA LYS A 74 -5.53 3.73 -0.70
C LYS A 74 -6.98 4.04 -1.09
N GLN A 75 -7.95 3.39 -0.45
CA GLN A 75 -9.34 3.76 -0.65
C GLN A 75 -9.63 5.13 -0.04
N MET A 76 -9.01 5.44 1.08
CA MET A 76 -9.18 6.72 1.75
C MET A 76 -8.27 7.80 1.16
N HIS A 77 -7.07 7.42 0.74
CA HIS A 77 -6.04 8.33 0.24
C HIS A 77 -5.48 7.75 -1.05
N PRO A 78 -6.17 7.94 -2.19
CA PRO A 78 -5.78 7.24 -3.43
C PRO A 78 -4.38 7.54 -3.92
N MET A 79 -3.83 8.71 -3.58
CA MET A 79 -2.50 9.09 -4.04
C MET A 79 -1.40 8.70 -3.04
N LEU A 80 -1.75 8.08 -1.93
CA LEU A 80 -0.79 7.75 -0.88
C LEU A 80 0.13 6.61 -1.33
N PRO A 81 1.43 6.85 -1.44
CA PRO A 81 2.35 5.75 -1.74
C PRO A 81 2.53 4.87 -0.51
N ALA A 82 2.80 3.60 -0.75
CA ALA A 82 2.93 2.63 0.32
C ALA A 82 4.13 1.72 0.09
N LEU A 83 4.86 1.46 1.16
CA LEU A 83 6.00 0.55 1.18
C LEU A 83 5.71 -0.55 2.18
N ILE A 84 5.79 -1.80 1.76
CA ILE A 84 5.66 -2.94 2.65
C ILE A 84 7.05 -3.48 2.96
N VAL A 85 7.33 -3.65 4.25
CA VAL A 85 8.59 -4.22 4.72
C VAL A 85 8.25 -5.54 5.41
N SER A 86 8.88 -6.63 5.00
CA SER A 86 8.54 -7.93 5.56
C SER A 86 9.78 -8.77 5.80
N GLY A 87 9.73 -9.57 6.87
CA GLY A 87 10.80 -10.51 7.17
C GLY A 87 10.83 -11.74 6.29
N SER A 88 9.80 -11.92 5.46
CA SER A 88 9.71 -13.11 4.61
C SER A 88 9.74 -12.71 3.15
N VAL A 89 10.73 -13.19 2.41
CA VAL A 89 10.80 -12.96 0.97
C VAL A 89 9.65 -13.67 0.27
N ALA A 90 9.25 -14.83 0.81
CA ALA A 90 8.14 -15.57 0.23
C ALA A 90 6.81 -14.82 0.32
N ALA A 91 6.75 -13.79 1.17
CA ALA A 91 5.55 -12.99 1.30
C ALA A 91 5.44 -11.90 0.22
N TYR A 92 6.44 -11.78 -0.63
CA TYR A 92 6.44 -10.74 -1.67
C TYR A 92 5.16 -10.79 -2.51
N ASP A 93 4.74 -11.99 -2.88
CA ASP A 93 3.56 -12.15 -3.72
C ASP A 93 2.28 -11.66 -3.05
N ARG A 94 2.30 -11.51 -1.73
CA ARG A 94 1.15 -11.06 -0.97
C ARG A 94 1.17 -9.56 -0.71
N ALA A 95 2.17 -8.86 -1.21
CA ALA A 95 2.34 -7.44 -0.97
C ALA A 95 2.00 -6.62 -2.22
N LEU A 96 1.05 -7.09 -3.02
CA LEU A 96 0.81 -6.52 -4.34
C LEU A 96 0.12 -5.18 -4.31
N ALA A 97 -0.52 -4.81 -3.21
CA ALA A 97 -1.18 -3.52 -3.12
C ALA A 97 -0.19 -2.37 -2.96
N ALA A 98 1.02 -2.66 -2.49
CA ALA A 98 2.00 -1.62 -2.21
C ALA A 98 2.72 -1.16 -3.47
N ASP A 99 3.28 0.04 -3.40
CA ASP A 99 4.08 0.59 -4.49
C ASP A 99 5.51 0.06 -4.47
N ALA A 100 5.96 -0.42 -3.32
CA ALA A 100 7.31 -0.99 -3.20
C ALA A 100 7.33 -2.00 -2.06
N PHE A 101 8.31 -2.88 -2.11
CA PHE A 101 8.50 -3.92 -1.12
C PHE A 101 9.98 -3.95 -0.74
N LEU A 102 10.24 -4.16 0.55
CA LEU A 102 11.62 -4.27 1.04
C LEU A 102 11.70 -5.41 2.06
N PRO A 103 12.57 -6.41 1.84
CA PRO A 103 12.73 -7.47 2.83
C PRO A 103 13.43 -6.93 4.09
N LYS A 104 12.92 -7.30 5.26
CA LYS A 104 13.61 -6.98 6.50
C LYS A 104 14.89 -7.78 6.59
N GLY A 105 15.92 -7.17 7.11
CA GLY A 105 17.17 -7.87 7.35
C GLY A 105 18.03 -8.11 6.12
N ALA A 106 17.45 -8.10 4.95
CA ALA A 106 18.24 -8.23 3.71
C ALA A 106 18.71 -6.88 3.22
N GLY A 107 17.96 -5.83 3.52
CA GLY A 107 18.32 -4.50 3.10
C GLY A 107 18.99 -3.73 4.22
N THR A 108 19.76 -2.73 3.83
CA THR A 108 20.42 -1.85 4.78
C THR A 108 19.52 -0.65 5.06
N ALA A 109 19.88 0.11 6.10
CA ALA A 109 19.20 1.37 6.37
C ALA A 109 19.29 2.30 5.15
N ALA A 110 20.41 2.27 4.43
CA ALA A 110 20.57 3.09 3.24
C ALA A 110 19.56 2.72 2.16
N GLU A 111 19.30 1.43 2.01
CA GLU A 111 18.36 0.95 1.01
C GLU A 111 16.93 1.37 1.35
N LEU A 112 16.58 1.28 2.63
CA LEU A 112 15.28 1.75 3.11
C LEU A 112 15.12 3.24 2.84
N LEU A 113 16.13 4.01 3.21
CA LEU A 113 16.08 5.47 3.04
C LEU A 113 15.97 5.86 1.57
N GLU A 114 16.64 5.13 0.69
CA GLU A 114 16.56 5.44 -0.73
C GLU A 114 15.17 5.15 -1.29
N LYS A 115 14.56 4.04 -0.89
CA LYS A 115 13.20 3.75 -1.34
C LYS A 115 12.22 4.80 -0.83
N ILE A 116 12.39 5.21 0.42
CA ILE A 116 11.54 6.25 0.99
C ILE A 116 11.71 7.56 0.22
N ARG A 117 12.94 7.94 -0.04
CA ARG A 117 13.22 9.18 -0.76
C ARG A 117 12.51 9.21 -2.11
N VAL A 118 12.57 8.10 -2.83
CA VAL A 118 11.94 8.01 -4.14
C VAL A 118 10.42 8.10 -4.02
N LEU A 119 9.85 7.38 -3.04
CA LEU A 119 8.39 7.34 -2.91
C LEU A 119 7.80 8.67 -2.47
N VAL A 120 8.44 9.36 -1.53
CA VAL A 120 7.90 10.65 -1.05
C VAL A 120 8.10 11.75 -2.08
N ALA A 121 9.01 11.58 -3.03
CA ALA A 121 9.24 12.57 -4.07
C ALA A 121 8.27 12.44 -5.23
N ARG A 122 7.46 11.40 -5.29
CA ARG A 122 6.54 11.19 -6.40
C ARG A 122 5.46 12.25 -6.40
N LYS A 123 5.08 12.68 -7.59
CA LYS A 123 4.03 13.66 -7.71
C LYS A 123 2.69 13.08 -7.32
N ARG A 124 1.91 13.88 -6.64
CA ARG A 124 0.62 13.47 -6.16
C ARG A 124 -0.44 13.81 -7.17
N GLY A 125 -0.36 13.46 -8.32
CA GLY A 125 -1.39 13.66 -9.31
C GLY A 125 -2.00 12.34 -9.70
N PRO A 126 -3.03 12.34 -10.56
CA PRO A 126 -3.57 11.09 -11.07
C PRO A 126 -2.48 10.30 -11.74
N LYS A 127 -2.50 8.99 -11.56
CA LYS A 127 -1.57 8.13 -12.23
C LYS A 127 -1.88 8.08 -13.69
N LYS A 128 -0.85 8.19 -14.47
CA LYS A 128 -1.04 7.97 -15.84
C LYS A 128 -0.83 6.55 -16.08
N HIS A 129 -0.95 5.92 -16.09
CA HIS A 129 -0.60 4.68 -16.26
C HIS A 129 -0.38 3.69 -15.47
N MET A 130 -0.37 3.71 -15.38
CA MET A 130 -0.15 3.03 -14.76
C MET A 130 -0.44 2.00 -15.06
N PRO A 131 -0.29 1.69 -15.47
CA PRO A 131 -0.53 0.91 -15.66
C PRO A 131 -0.65 -0.21 -15.44
N ALA A 132 -0.83 -0.24 -15.52
CA ALA A 132 -0.94 -1.10 -15.41
C ALA A 132 -1.07 -2.04 -15.61
N PRO A 133 -1.06 -2.16 -15.58
CA PRO A 133 -1.15 -2.93 -15.66
C PRO A 133 -1.51 -3.87 -15.96
N THR A 134 -1.50 -3.70 -15.90
CA THR A 134 -1.78 -4.45 -15.92
C THR A 134 -2.25 -5.50 -15.99
N TYR A 135 -2.59 -5.68 -16.07
CA TYR A 135 -2.98 -6.53 -15.86
C TYR A 135 -4.00 -6.97 -16.02
N ALA A 136 -4.27 -6.52 -15.86
CA ALA A 136 -5.19 -6.73 -15.82
C ALA A 136 -5.99 -7.20 -16.19
N PRO A 137 -6.11 -7.27 -16.32
CA PRO A 137 -6.96 -7.62 -16.43
C PRO A 137 -7.69 -8.14 -16.54
N GLN A 138 -7.78 -7.88 -16.14
CA GLN A 138 -8.47 -8.26 -15.92
C GLN A 138 -9.32 -8.52 -16.24
N VAL A 139 -9.49 -8.27 -16.22
CA VAL A 139 -10.37 -8.56 -16.27
C VAL A 139 -11.12 -8.86 -16.66
N GLN A 140 -11.24 -8.56 -16.53
CA GLN A 140 -12.01 -8.85 -16.62
C GLN A 140 -12.73 -9.20 -17.02
N GLY A 141 -12.82 -9.17 -17.21
CA GLY A 141 -13.66 -9.52 -17.31
C GLY A 141 -14.37 -9.66 -17.79
N GLN A 142 -14.43 -9.36 -17.52
CA GLN A 142 -15.21 -9.54 -17.69
C GLN A 142 -15.82 -9.91 -18.21
N SER A 143 -15.80 -9.66 -18.18
CA SER A 143 -16.51 -10.10 -18.44
C SER A 143 -17.13 -10.52 -18.90
N GLY A 144 -17.25 -10.44 -19.08
CA GLY A 144 -18.06 -10.85 -19.23
C GLY A 144 -18.68 -11.09 -19.72
N GLN A 145 -18.71 -10.85 -19.52
CA GLN A 145 -19.44 -11.15 -19.78
C GLN A 145 -20.00 -11.62 -20.26
N SER A 146 -20.03 -11.42 -20.33
CA SER A 146 -20.71 -11.92 -20.55
C SER A 146 -21.29 -12.41 -21.02
N GLY A 147 -21.35 -12.37 -21.20
CA GLY A 147 -22.13 -12.85 -21.39
C GLY A 147 -22.68 -13.28 -21.88
N SER A 148 -22.68 -13.08 -21.78
CA SER A 148 -23.38 -13.56 -22.02
C SER A 148 -23.98 -14.07 -22.30
N ALA A 149 -24.03 -14.03 -22.32
CA ALA A 149 -24.81 -14.58 -22.34
C ALA A 149 -25.42 -14.88 -22.66
N GLU A 150 -25.28 -14.60 -22.49
CA GLU A 150 -26.03 -14.93 -22.57
C GLU A 150 -26.52 -15.42 -23.12
N ASN A 151 -26.40 -15.35 -23.27
CA ASN A 151 -27.04 -15.88 -23.50
C ASN A 151 -27.58 -16.55 -23.79
N MET A 152 -27.64 -16.54 -23.76
CA MET A 152 -28.29 -17.10 -23.76
C MET A 152 -28.88 -17.81 -23.95
N PRO A 153 -28.95 -17.81 -24.13
CA PRO A 153 -29.66 -18.50 -24.07
C PRO A 153 -30.24 -19.03 -24.21
N MET A 154 -30.41 -18.78 -24.08
CA MET A 154 -31.04 -19.23 -23.97
C MET A 154 -31.56 -19.75 -24.29
N LYS A 155 -31.62 -19.66 -24.43
CA LYS A 155 -32.26 -20.11 -24.54
C LYS A 155 -32.71 -20.84 -24.71
N HIS A 156 -32.78 -20.76 -24.77
CA HIS A 156 -33.40 -21.49 -24.72
C HIS A 156 -33.90 -22.03 -24.84
N GLN A 157 -34.05 -21.89 -24.85
CA GLN A 157 -34.70 -22.40 -24.85
C GLN A 157 -35.40 -22.92 -25.03
N ILE A 158 -35.80 -22.92 -25.22
CA ILE A 158 -36.56 -23.37 -25.27
C ILE A 158 -37.29 -24.08 -25.62
N ALA A 159 -37.53 -24.11 -25.64
CA ALA A 159 -38.14 -24.67 -25.71
C ALA A 159 -38.77 -25.42 -25.89
N SER A 160 -38.97 -25.49 -25.92
CA SER A 160 -39.48 -26.08 -25.84
C SER A 160 -39.81 -26.63 -25.72
#